data_79a386a592b2e05ed23903dd87a1c009
#
_entry.id   79a386a592b2e05ed23903dd87a1c009
#
_cell.length_a   1.000
_cell.length_b   1.000
_cell.length_c   1.000
_cell.angle_alpha   90.00
_cell.angle_beta   90.00
_cell.angle_gamma   90.00
#
_symmetry.space_group_name_H-M   'P 1'
#
loop_
_entity.id
_entity.type
_entity.pdbx_description
1 polymer ?
#
loop_
_entity_poly.entity_id
_entity_poly.type
_entity_poly.pdbx_seq_one_letter_code
_entity_poly.pdbx_strand_id
1 'polypeptide(L)'
;MRSLIVPMAGRSSRFPNMRPKWMLTHPMTNRFMVTESILGLNLDFFDNIWFICLQEHEDKYQFMKGLVSELDEVGLRAKSNIVLLPEQTDSQSETVYTFLSGQELEGFVFIKDSDGFYRCDVEERNQVAYFDLNDMDDINARTKSYIELDVNNVITNIVEKKVVSSTFSSGGYGF
;
A
#
# COMPACT_ATOMS: atom_id res chain seq x y z
N MET A 1 7.76 6.66 -16.88
CA MET A 1 6.40 6.20 -16.47
C MET A 1 6.32 6.20 -14.95
N ARG A 2 5.17 6.57 -14.34
CA ARG A 2 5.00 6.63 -12.89
C ARG A 2 3.95 5.60 -12.47
N SER A 3 4.37 4.62 -11.70
CA SER A 3 3.53 3.49 -11.30
C SER A 3 3.26 3.48 -9.81
N LEU A 4 1.99 3.33 -9.42
CA LEU A 4 1.60 2.99 -8.05
C LEU A 4 1.45 1.48 -7.95
N ILE A 5 2.14 0.86 -6.99
CA ILE A 5 2.03 -0.58 -6.69
C ILE A 5 1.38 -0.75 -5.32
N VAL A 6 0.30 -1.52 -5.28
CA VAL A 6 -0.45 -1.85 -4.06
C VAL A 6 -0.37 -3.36 -3.81
N PRO A 7 0.58 -3.83 -2.98
CA PRO A 7 0.74 -5.24 -2.66
C PRO A 7 -0.37 -5.74 -1.73
N MET A 8 -1.09 -6.79 -2.14
CA MET A 8 -2.28 -7.32 -1.47
C MET A 8 -2.24 -8.85 -1.32
N ALA A 9 -1.10 -9.50 -1.64
CA ALA A 9 -0.95 -10.96 -1.58
C ALA A 9 -0.54 -11.51 -0.20
N GLY A 10 -0.52 -10.68 0.85
CA GLY A 10 -0.11 -11.07 2.20
C GLY A 10 -1.15 -11.92 2.95
N ARG A 11 -0.67 -12.70 3.93
CA ARG A 11 -1.45 -13.72 4.70
C ARG A 11 -2.54 -13.17 5.62
N SER A 12 -2.55 -11.90 5.98
CA SER A 12 -3.43 -11.38 7.04
C SER A 12 -3.46 -12.27 8.30
N SER A 13 -2.34 -12.88 8.65
CA SER A 13 -2.20 -13.97 9.64
C SER A 13 -2.74 -13.64 11.04
N ARG A 14 -2.81 -12.35 11.37
CA ARG A 14 -3.39 -11.89 12.65
C ARG A 14 -4.91 -12.11 12.76
N PHE A 15 -5.59 -12.36 11.64
CA PHE A 15 -7.04 -12.55 11.57
C PHE A 15 -7.39 -13.73 10.65
N PRO A 16 -7.02 -14.97 11.02
CA PRO A 16 -7.08 -16.14 10.12
C PRO A 16 -8.49 -16.52 9.68
N ASN A 17 -9.52 -16.10 10.44
CA ASN A 17 -10.92 -16.40 10.14
C ASN A 17 -11.68 -15.23 9.47
N MET A 18 -10.97 -14.15 9.14
CA MET A 18 -11.54 -12.99 8.47
C MET A 18 -11.09 -12.92 7.01
N ARG A 19 -11.81 -12.15 6.22
CA ARG A 19 -11.32 -11.74 4.89
C ARG A 19 -10.00 -10.98 5.04
N PRO A 20 -9.12 -11.00 4.02
CA PRO A 20 -7.94 -10.12 4.00
C PRO A 20 -8.33 -8.68 4.34
N LYS A 21 -7.49 -7.99 5.12
CA LYS A 21 -7.82 -6.65 5.62
C LYS A 21 -8.22 -5.67 4.52
N TRP A 22 -7.53 -5.71 3.39
CA TRP A 22 -7.80 -4.82 2.26
C TRP A 22 -9.20 -5.00 1.66
N MET A 23 -9.86 -6.17 1.89
CA MET A 23 -11.26 -6.46 1.49
C MET A 23 -12.28 -6.03 2.54
N LEU A 24 -11.88 -5.53 3.70
CA LEU A 24 -12.82 -4.98 4.66
C LEU A 24 -13.43 -3.72 4.05
N THR A 25 -14.73 -3.52 4.28
CA THR A 25 -15.44 -2.38 3.72
C THR A 25 -15.47 -1.22 4.71
N HIS A 26 -15.27 -0.01 4.18
CA HIS A 26 -15.41 1.21 4.96
C HIS A 26 -16.91 1.45 5.27
N PRO A 27 -17.29 1.69 6.54
CA PRO A 27 -18.71 1.68 6.95
C PRO A 27 -19.55 2.79 6.31
N MET A 28 -18.93 3.90 5.90
CA MET A 28 -19.67 5.03 5.31
C MET A 28 -19.78 4.97 3.79
N THR A 29 -18.75 4.41 3.13
CA THR A 29 -18.68 4.39 1.65
C THR A 29 -18.98 3.03 1.05
N ASN A 30 -18.95 1.97 1.87
CA ASN A 30 -19.02 0.56 1.47
C ASN A 30 -17.93 0.10 0.49
N ARG A 31 -16.90 0.93 0.25
CA ARG A 31 -15.76 0.56 -0.58
C ARG A 31 -14.78 -0.30 0.21
N PHE A 32 -14.01 -1.11 -0.49
CA PHE A 32 -12.90 -1.85 0.10
C PHE A 32 -11.88 -0.90 0.73
N MET A 33 -11.27 -1.35 1.80
CA MET A 33 -10.22 -0.60 2.50
C MET A 33 -9.07 -0.21 1.57
N VAL A 34 -8.72 -1.07 0.61
CA VAL A 34 -7.68 -0.75 -0.38
C VAL A 34 -8.07 0.43 -1.26
N THR A 35 -9.31 0.49 -1.74
CA THR A 35 -9.80 1.62 -2.55
C THR A 35 -9.73 2.91 -1.75
N GLU A 36 -10.24 2.91 -0.51
CA GLU A 36 -10.15 4.07 0.37
C GLU A 36 -8.69 4.45 0.66
N SER A 37 -7.80 3.47 0.88
CA SER A 37 -6.41 3.73 1.25
C SER A 37 -5.63 4.52 0.20
N ILE A 38 -5.93 4.34 -1.09
CA ILE A 38 -5.23 5.04 -2.17
C ILE A 38 -5.80 6.44 -2.46
N LEU A 39 -7.06 6.71 -2.11
CA LEU A 39 -7.71 8.00 -2.39
C LEU A 39 -7.08 9.20 -1.65
N GLY A 40 -6.19 8.95 -0.70
CA GLY A 40 -5.42 9.99 -0.03
C GLY A 40 -4.20 10.50 -0.82
N LEU A 41 -3.85 9.84 -1.91
CA LEU A 41 -2.72 10.22 -2.77
C LEU A 41 -3.17 11.15 -3.90
N ASN A 42 -2.23 11.91 -4.47
CA ASN A 42 -2.41 12.67 -5.72
C ASN A 42 -2.45 11.70 -6.92
N LEU A 43 -3.53 10.93 -7.07
CA LEU A 43 -3.64 9.82 -8.02
C LEU A 43 -3.41 10.22 -9.49
N ASP A 44 -3.69 11.46 -9.86
CA ASP A 44 -3.44 11.98 -11.22
C ASP A 44 -1.94 12.04 -11.56
N PHE A 45 -1.07 11.97 -10.57
CA PHE A 45 0.37 11.87 -10.75
C PHE A 45 0.78 10.53 -11.40
N PHE A 46 0.05 9.44 -11.16
CA PHE A 46 0.40 8.11 -11.64
C PHE A 46 -0.20 7.81 -13.01
N ASP A 47 0.61 7.23 -13.88
CA ASP A 47 0.22 6.74 -15.20
C ASP A 47 -0.48 5.37 -15.11
N ASN A 48 -0.03 4.51 -14.14
CA ASN A 48 -0.59 3.19 -13.87
C ASN A 48 -0.73 2.92 -12.38
N ILE A 49 -1.76 2.14 -12.02
CA ILE A 49 -1.99 1.61 -10.68
C ILE A 49 -2.05 0.09 -10.77
N TRP A 50 -1.23 -0.60 -9.97
CA TRP A 50 -1.10 -2.05 -9.99
C TRP A 50 -1.56 -2.64 -8.65
N PHE A 51 -2.64 -3.40 -8.66
CA PHE A 51 -3.16 -4.14 -7.51
C PHE A 51 -2.64 -5.57 -7.59
N ILE A 52 -1.72 -5.95 -6.71
CA ILE A 52 -1.09 -7.26 -6.73
C ILE A 52 -1.79 -8.17 -5.73
N CYS A 53 -2.70 -8.97 -6.22
CA CYS A 53 -3.60 -9.83 -5.46
C CYS A 53 -3.14 -11.28 -5.46
N LEU A 54 -3.82 -12.12 -4.69
CA LEU A 54 -3.61 -13.57 -4.68
C LEU A 54 -4.77 -14.26 -5.40
N GLN A 55 -4.44 -15.24 -6.27
CA GLN A 55 -5.45 -16.06 -6.97
C GLN A 55 -6.40 -16.76 -5.98
N GLU A 56 -5.88 -17.31 -4.89
CA GLU A 56 -6.68 -17.93 -3.83
C GLU A 56 -7.76 -16.99 -3.27
N HIS A 57 -7.45 -15.67 -3.17
CA HIS A 57 -8.43 -14.69 -2.70
C HIS A 57 -9.58 -14.50 -3.70
N GLU A 58 -9.29 -14.52 -5.02
CA GLU A 58 -10.33 -14.46 -6.04
C GLU A 58 -11.18 -15.72 -6.03
N ASP A 59 -10.56 -16.89 -5.99
CA ASP A 59 -11.26 -18.17 -5.96
C ASP A 59 -12.23 -18.29 -4.77
N LYS A 60 -11.82 -17.77 -3.61
CA LYS A 60 -12.58 -17.86 -2.38
C LYS A 60 -13.63 -16.75 -2.21
N TYR A 61 -13.32 -15.53 -2.61
CA TYR A 61 -14.11 -14.34 -2.27
C TYR A 61 -14.74 -13.65 -3.47
N GLN A 62 -14.29 -13.95 -4.71
CA GLN A 62 -14.77 -13.36 -5.98
C GLN A 62 -14.76 -11.82 -5.93
N PHE A 63 -13.65 -11.25 -5.45
CA PHE A 63 -13.54 -9.82 -5.16
C PHE A 63 -13.37 -8.94 -6.41
N MET A 64 -12.87 -9.49 -7.53
CA MET A 64 -12.50 -8.69 -8.72
C MET A 64 -13.66 -7.85 -9.24
N LYS A 65 -14.87 -8.42 -9.26
CA LYS A 65 -16.06 -7.69 -9.70
C LYS A 65 -16.34 -6.45 -8.85
N GLY A 66 -16.22 -6.59 -7.52
CA GLY A 66 -16.40 -5.49 -6.58
C GLY A 66 -15.32 -4.44 -6.76
N LEU A 67 -14.04 -4.85 -6.79
CA LEU A 67 -12.92 -3.93 -6.94
C LEU A 67 -12.99 -3.15 -8.28
N VAL A 68 -13.29 -3.81 -9.38
CA VAL A 68 -13.47 -3.16 -10.68
C VAL A 68 -14.60 -2.13 -10.64
N SER A 69 -15.75 -2.47 -10.05
CA SER A 69 -16.87 -1.55 -9.90
C SER A 69 -16.51 -0.31 -9.09
N GLU A 70 -15.77 -0.49 -7.98
CA GLU A 70 -15.30 0.63 -7.16
C GLU A 70 -14.30 1.53 -7.91
N LEU A 71 -13.37 0.92 -8.67
CA LEU A 71 -12.41 1.66 -9.49
C LEU A 71 -13.07 2.45 -10.61
N ASP A 72 -14.16 1.93 -11.19
CA ASP A 72 -15.00 2.67 -12.14
C ASP A 72 -15.69 3.86 -11.45
N GLU A 73 -16.29 3.64 -10.29
CA GLU A 73 -16.98 4.68 -9.50
C GLU A 73 -16.07 5.85 -9.14
N VAL A 74 -14.80 5.57 -8.77
CA VAL A 74 -13.82 6.60 -8.41
C VAL A 74 -13.01 7.13 -9.60
N GLY A 75 -13.32 6.71 -10.84
CA GLY A 75 -12.69 7.19 -12.07
C GLY A 75 -11.26 6.67 -12.30
N LEU A 76 -10.87 5.59 -11.65
CA LEU A 76 -9.50 5.05 -11.74
C LEU A 76 -9.35 3.84 -12.66
N ARG A 77 -10.47 3.28 -13.17
CA ARG A 77 -10.48 2.02 -13.92
C ARG A 77 -9.52 2.01 -15.11
N ALA A 78 -9.45 3.10 -15.86
CA ALA A 78 -8.66 3.18 -17.11
C ALA A 78 -7.14 2.99 -16.89
N LYS A 79 -6.62 3.34 -15.71
CA LYS A 79 -5.20 3.21 -15.35
C LYS A 79 -4.93 2.12 -14.31
N SER A 80 -5.95 1.37 -13.91
CA SER A 80 -5.84 0.31 -12.91
C SER A 80 -5.68 -1.07 -13.55
N ASN A 81 -4.69 -1.81 -13.07
CA ASN A 81 -4.35 -3.17 -13.47
C ASN A 81 -4.42 -4.08 -12.26
N ILE A 82 -5.11 -5.21 -12.38
CA ILE A 82 -5.21 -6.23 -11.32
C ILE A 82 -4.39 -7.43 -11.75
N VAL A 83 -3.40 -7.80 -10.96
CA VAL A 83 -2.51 -8.96 -11.18
C VAL A 83 -2.78 -9.99 -10.11
N LEU A 84 -3.01 -11.24 -10.52
CA LEU A 84 -3.23 -12.36 -9.62
C LEU A 84 -1.96 -13.20 -9.54
N LEU A 85 -1.33 -13.24 -8.37
CA LEU A 85 -0.21 -14.15 -8.11
C LEU A 85 -0.77 -15.55 -7.82
N PRO A 86 -0.19 -16.61 -8.41
CA PRO A 86 -0.65 -17.99 -8.18
C PRO A 86 -0.35 -18.45 -6.77
N GLU A 87 0.76 -18.00 -6.18
CA GLU A 87 1.25 -18.41 -4.88
C GLU A 87 1.32 -17.25 -3.90
N GLN A 88 1.10 -17.57 -2.65
CA GLN A 88 1.18 -16.64 -1.54
C GLN A 88 2.64 -16.26 -1.26
N THR A 89 2.85 -15.00 -0.90
CA THR A 89 4.15 -14.47 -0.51
C THR A 89 4.27 -14.32 1.01
N ASP A 90 5.48 -14.42 1.53
CA ASP A 90 5.76 -14.34 2.97
C ASP A 90 5.88 -12.89 3.47
N SER A 91 6.11 -11.94 2.55
CA SER A 91 6.28 -10.51 2.86
C SER A 91 5.77 -9.61 1.74
N GLN A 92 5.54 -8.35 2.09
CA GLN A 92 5.23 -7.30 1.12
C GLN A 92 6.37 -7.12 0.10
N SER A 93 7.61 -7.15 0.55
CA SER A 93 8.78 -7.03 -0.32
C SER A 93 8.84 -8.16 -1.35
N GLU A 94 8.51 -9.37 -0.94
CA GLU A 94 8.44 -10.52 -1.84
C GLU A 94 7.30 -10.39 -2.86
N THR A 95 6.12 -9.89 -2.43
CA THR A 95 5.01 -9.60 -3.36
C THR A 95 5.47 -8.63 -4.44
N VAL A 96 6.12 -7.52 -4.05
CA VAL A 96 6.61 -6.51 -4.98
C VAL A 96 7.71 -7.08 -5.88
N TYR A 97 8.67 -7.82 -5.31
CA TYR A 97 9.75 -8.47 -6.08
C TYR A 97 9.20 -9.46 -7.12
N THR A 98 8.27 -10.33 -6.73
CA THR A 98 7.64 -11.31 -7.62
C THR A 98 6.94 -10.62 -8.78
N PHE A 99 6.19 -9.55 -8.50
CA PHE A 99 5.54 -8.75 -9.53
C PHE A 99 6.55 -8.09 -10.46
N LEU A 100 7.54 -7.38 -9.94
CA LEU A 100 8.54 -6.65 -10.73
C LEU A 100 9.43 -7.59 -11.56
N SER A 101 9.70 -8.80 -11.07
CA SER A 101 10.47 -9.82 -11.83
C SER A 101 9.74 -10.33 -13.07
N GLY A 102 8.42 -10.22 -13.11
CA GLY A 102 7.57 -10.61 -14.25
C GLY A 102 7.13 -9.44 -15.14
N GLN A 103 7.53 -8.20 -14.81
CA GLN A 103 7.11 -6.99 -15.52
C GLN A 103 8.32 -6.09 -15.78
N GLU A 104 8.43 -5.60 -17.00
CA GLU A 104 9.40 -4.54 -17.34
C GLU A 104 8.78 -3.18 -17.05
N LEU A 105 8.86 -2.73 -15.79
CA LEU A 105 8.45 -1.37 -15.41
C LEU A 105 9.67 -0.44 -15.45
N GLU A 106 9.56 0.62 -16.24
CA GLU A 106 10.56 1.68 -16.30
C GLU A 106 10.04 2.96 -15.63
N GLY A 107 10.93 3.70 -14.98
CA GLY A 107 10.65 4.98 -14.36
C GLY A 107 10.31 4.87 -12.89
N PHE A 108 9.54 5.84 -12.39
CA PHE A 108 9.26 5.98 -10.96
C PHE A 108 8.22 4.98 -10.47
N VAL A 109 8.49 4.36 -9.33
CA VAL A 109 7.59 3.45 -8.64
C VAL A 109 7.27 3.97 -7.23
N PHE A 110 6.00 4.01 -6.87
CA PHE A 110 5.56 4.24 -5.50
C PHE A 110 4.81 3.01 -4.99
N ILE A 111 5.30 2.42 -3.90
CA ILE A 111 4.69 1.28 -3.25
C ILE A 111 3.84 1.79 -2.09
N LYS A 112 2.59 1.34 -1.99
CA LYS A 112 1.63 1.78 -0.98
C LYS A 112 1.00 0.57 -0.27
N ASP A 113 1.05 0.55 1.06
CA ASP A 113 0.32 -0.43 1.87
C ASP A 113 -1.19 -0.38 1.59
N SER A 114 -1.82 -1.54 1.53
CA SER A 114 -3.23 -1.68 1.12
C SER A 114 -4.26 -1.39 2.22
N ASP A 115 -3.82 -1.18 3.47
CA ASP A 115 -4.68 -1.12 4.66
C ASP A 115 -4.53 0.17 5.51
N GLY A 116 -3.74 1.12 5.06
CA GLY A 116 -3.52 2.40 5.75
C GLY A 116 -3.97 3.60 4.93
N PHE A 117 -4.88 4.43 5.45
CA PHE A 117 -5.23 5.71 4.81
C PHE A 117 -4.33 6.84 5.32
N TYR A 118 -3.77 7.61 4.40
CA TYR A 118 -3.12 8.89 4.68
C TYR A 118 -3.15 9.79 3.45
N ARG A 119 -2.96 11.07 3.63
CA ARG A 119 -2.85 12.04 2.54
C ARG A 119 -1.38 12.35 2.30
N CYS A 120 -0.96 12.25 1.05
CA CYS A 120 0.40 12.52 0.62
C CYS A 120 0.42 12.95 -0.83
N ASP A 121 1.13 14.04 -1.13
CA ASP A 121 1.49 14.41 -2.50
C ASP A 121 2.80 13.71 -2.85
N VAL A 122 2.71 12.70 -3.69
CA VAL A 122 3.86 11.92 -4.16
C VAL A 122 4.61 12.71 -5.22
N GLU A 123 5.93 12.73 -5.12
CA GLU A 123 6.84 13.37 -6.08
C GLU A 123 7.77 12.30 -6.69
N GLU A 124 8.34 12.58 -7.87
CA GLU A 124 9.29 11.68 -8.54
C GLU A 124 10.69 11.79 -7.93
N ARG A 125 10.87 11.14 -6.77
CA ARG A 125 12.14 11.06 -6.02
C ARG A 125 12.13 9.89 -5.05
N ASN A 126 13.30 9.48 -4.55
CA ASN A 126 13.38 8.55 -3.43
C ASN A 126 12.76 9.18 -2.18
N GLN A 127 11.73 8.53 -1.63
CA GLN A 127 10.96 9.07 -0.50
C GLN A 127 10.29 7.97 0.32
N VAL A 128 10.00 8.29 1.58
CA VAL A 128 9.15 7.47 2.45
C VAL A 128 8.07 8.37 3.04
N ALA A 129 6.81 7.96 2.91
CA ALA A 129 5.72 8.64 3.61
C ALA A 129 5.77 8.29 5.10
N TYR A 130 5.65 9.28 5.98
CA TYR A 130 5.76 9.09 7.42
C TYR A 130 4.75 9.90 8.21
N PHE A 131 4.53 9.47 9.46
CA PHE A 131 3.82 10.23 10.49
C PHE A 131 4.77 10.58 11.63
N ASP A 132 4.47 11.66 12.36
CA ASP A 132 5.08 11.93 13.65
C ASP A 132 4.20 11.38 14.77
N LEU A 133 4.79 10.71 15.77
CA LEU A 133 4.09 10.21 16.95
C LEU A 133 3.42 11.33 17.76
N ASN A 134 3.97 12.55 17.71
CA ASN A 134 3.43 13.69 18.42
C ASN A 134 2.08 14.17 17.85
N ASP A 135 1.77 13.80 16.61
CA ASP A 135 0.52 14.14 15.93
C ASP A 135 -0.57 13.07 16.10
N MET A 136 -0.31 12.01 16.90
CA MET A 136 -1.18 10.84 17.00
C MET A 136 -1.54 10.50 18.45
N ASP A 137 -2.85 10.42 18.73
CA ASP A 137 -3.33 10.19 20.09
C ASP A 137 -3.26 8.74 20.54
N ASP A 138 -3.47 7.75 19.65
CA ASP A 138 -3.65 6.36 20.08
C ASP A 138 -2.97 5.38 19.10
N ILE A 139 -1.66 5.21 19.25
CA ILE A 139 -0.86 4.36 18.38
C ILE A 139 -0.06 3.30 19.13
N ASN A 140 -0.06 2.07 18.61
CA ASN A 140 0.84 1.04 19.10
C ASN A 140 2.25 1.23 18.52
N ALA A 141 3.08 2.00 19.23
CA ALA A 141 4.44 2.34 18.82
C ALA A 141 5.32 1.11 18.51
N ARG A 142 5.11 -0.02 19.19
CA ARG A 142 5.95 -1.23 19.06
C ARG A 142 5.74 -1.99 17.74
N THR A 143 4.76 -1.61 16.93
CA THR A 143 4.43 -2.30 15.66
C THR A 143 4.87 -1.53 14.42
N LYS A 144 5.57 -0.41 14.59
CA LYS A 144 5.93 0.51 13.52
C LYS A 144 7.40 0.40 13.13
N SER A 145 7.70 0.82 11.89
CA SER A 145 9.08 1.01 11.41
C SER A 145 9.44 2.49 11.55
N TYR A 146 10.43 2.77 12.38
CA TYR A 146 10.85 4.13 12.72
C TYR A 146 11.90 4.64 11.76
N ILE A 147 11.87 5.95 11.50
CA ILE A 147 12.73 6.64 10.54
C ILE A 147 13.53 7.70 11.30
N GLU A 148 14.85 7.65 11.21
CA GLU A 148 15.73 8.72 11.67
C GLU A 148 16.03 9.66 10.51
N LEU A 149 15.80 10.96 10.72
CA LEU A 149 16.02 12.02 9.74
C LEU A 149 17.14 12.94 10.19
N ASP A 150 17.92 13.45 9.23
CA ASP A 150 18.82 14.56 9.48
C ASP A 150 18.10 15.92 9.44
N VAL A 151 18.85 17.00 9.62
CA VAL A 151 18.33 18.39 9.65
C VAL A 151 17.73 18.83 8.31
N ASN A 152 17.96 18.11 7.22
CA ASN A 152 17.44 18.37 5.89
C ASN A 152 16.29 17.41 5.51
N ASN A 153 15.75 16.65 6.47
CA ASN A 153 14.77 15.58 6.27
C ASN A 153 15.26 14.43 5.37
N VAL A 154 16.58 14.21 5.32
CA VAL A 154 17.14 13.04 4.64
C VAL A 154 17.12 11.85 5.60
N ILE A 155 16.66 10.70 5.10
CA ILE A 155 16.62 9.47 5.89
C ILE A 155 18.03 8.98 6.13
N THR A 156 18.40 8.84 7.40
CA THR A 156 19.71 8.31 7.82
C THR A 156 19.64 6.88 8.30
N ASN A 157 18.46 6.44 8.78
CA ASN A 157 18.24 5.08 9.27
C ASN A 157 16.75 4.70 9.28
N ILE A 158 16.45 3.41 9.14
CA ILE A 158 15.10 2.85 9.32
C ILE A 158 15.21 1.62 10.23
N VAL A 159 14.45 1.60 11.33
CA VAL A 159 14.49 0.50 12.32
C VAL A 159 13.09 -0.05 12.56
N GLU A 160 12.91 -1.34 12.29
CA GLU A 160 11.64 -2.01 12.48
C GLU A 160 11.37 -2.34 13.97
N LYS A 161 10.16 -2.02 14.43
CA LYS A 161 9.61 -2.40 15.76
C LYS A 161 10.43 -1.90 16.98
N LYS A 162 11.28 -0.91 16.78
CA LYS A 162 12.07 -0.29 17.85
C LYS A 162 11.96 1.22 17.74
N VAL A 163 11.47 1.86 18.80
CA VAL A 163 11.33 3.32 18.86
C VAL A 163 12.72 3.95 18.95
N VAL A 164 13.17 4.61 17.91
CA VAL A 164 14.46 5.32 17.83
C VAL A 164 14.28 6.81 17.52
N SER A 165 13.09 7.21 17.11
CA SER A 165 12.72 8.59 16.74
C SER A 165 11.22 8.80 17.02
N SER A 166 10.71 10.00 16.78
CA SER A 166 9.26 10.28 16.78
C SER A 166 8.59 9.97 15.43
N THR A 167 9.36 9.81 14.36
CA THR A 167 8.84 9.57 13.02
C THR A 167 8.80 8.09 12.67
N PHE A 168 7.69 7.64 12.04
CA PHE A 168 7.54 6.26 11.61
C PHE A 168 6.89 6.17 10.22
N SER A 169 7.23 5.12 9.45
CA SER A 169 6.68 4.88 8.12
C SER A 169 5.16 4.68 8.17
N SER A 170 4.45 5.37 7.28
CA SER A 170 3.01 5.18 7.04
C SER A 170 2.71 4.10 6.00
N GLY A 171 3.74 3.43 5.46
CA GLY A 171 3.60 2.39 4.44
C GLY A 171 3.56 2.91 3.01
N GLY A 172 4.30 3.97 2.72
CA GLY A 172 4.49 4.52 1.37
C GLY A 172 5.95 4.72 1.05
N TYR A 173 6.43 4.19 -0.09
CA TYR A 173 7.84 4.16 -0.47
C TYR A 173 7.99 4.48 -1.95
N GLY A 174 8.72 5.54 -2.30
CA GLY A 174 9.02 5.96 -3.68
C GLY A 174 10.48 5.71 -4.06
N PHE A 175 10.70 5.23 -5.29
CA PHE A 175 12.02 4.90 -5.84
C PHE A 175 12.13 5.36 -7.29
#